data_ed631a2211e80978a979bf4dafe6dcb2
#
_entry.id   ed631a2211e80978a979bf4dafe6dcb2
#
_cell.length_a   1.000
_cell.length_b   1.000
_cell.length_c   1.000
_cell.angle_alpha   90.00
_cell.angle_beta   90.00
_cell.angle_gamma   90.00
#
_symmetry.space_group_name_H-M   'P 1'
#
loop_
_entity.id
_entity.type
_entity.pdbx_description
1 polymer ?
#
loop_
_entity_poly.entity_id
_entity_poly.type
_entity_poly.pdbx_seq_one_letter_code
_entity_poly.pdbx_strand_id
1 'polypeptide(L)'
;MKTNDNFVRILGPCSVQNEDIFLDVVNKLYPLMKGTDWYLKGSFDKANRTSIKGGRGPGLEESIRIFKKVKSIYPDVKITTDVHETWQCEKLVGVVDLIQIPAFLCKQTDLIIASAEHFDKINIKKGQWLGPD
;
A
#
# COMPACT_ATOMS: atom_id res chain seq x y z
N MET A 1 9.96 15.22 22.13
CA MET A 1 8.58 14.67 22.20
C MET A 1 8.71 13.15 22.22
N LYS A 2 8.34 12.45 23.31
CA LYS A 2 8.31 10.99 23.34
C LYS A 2 7.19 10.57 22.39
N THR A 3 7.55 10.06 21.21
CA THR A 3 6.59 9.42 20.32
C THR A 3 6.06 8.18 21.03
N ASN A 4 4.74 8.06 21.10
CA ASN A 4 4.09 6.88 21.65
C ASN A 4 4.45 5.70 20.71
N ASP A 5 5.35 4.81 21.14
CA ASP A 5 5.95 3.75 20.32
C ASP A 5 4.96 2.70 19.77
N ASN A 6 3.66 2.85 20.12
CA ASN A 6 2.58 1.95 19.70
C ASN A 6 1.84 2.41 18.41
N PHE A 7 2.25 3.51 17.79
CA PHE A 7 1.59 4.00 16.58
C PHE A 7 2.29 3.49 15.31
N VAL A 8 1.61 2.64 14.54
CA VAL A 8 2.01 2.28 13.18
C VAL A 8 1.62 3.43 12.24
N ARG A 9 2.58 3.89 11.45
CA ARG A 9 2.38 4.98 10.48
C ARG A 9 2.34 4.42 9.06
N ILE A 10 1.36 4.87 8.27
CA ILE A 10 1.27 4.54 6.84
C ILE A 10 1.37 5.85 6.08
N LEU A 11 2.47 6.06 5.37
CA LEU A 11 2.81 7.32 4.69
C LEU A 11 3.26 7.05 3.25
N GLY A 12 2.94 7.95 2.35
CA GLY A 12 3.36 7.84 0.95
C GLY A 12 2.55 8.72 0.01
N PRO A 13 2.86 8.70 -1.29
CA PRO A 13 2.23 9.59 -2.27
C PRO A 13 0.81 9.16 -2.66
N CYS A 14 0.23 8.19 -1.99
CA CYS A 14 -1.08 7.60 -2.27
C CYS A 14 -1.16 6.82 -3.61
N SER A 15 -0.49 7.25 -4.67
CA SER A 15 -0.36 6.56 -5.95
C SER A 15 1.11 6.49 -6.35
N VAL A 16 1.53 5.38 -6.94
CA VAL A 16 2.93 5.21 -7.39
C VAL A 16 3.29 6.23 -8.50
N GLN A 17 2.37 6.62 -9.35
CA GLN A 17 2.53 7.49 -10.52
C GLN A 17 3.63 7.01 -11.48
N ASN A 18 4.90 7.22 -11.12
CA ASN A 18 6.09 6.72 -11.82
C ASN A 18 7.24 6.51 -10.84
N GLU A 19 8.34 5.93 -11.31
CA GLU A 19 9.51 5.58 -10.50
C GLU A 19 10.16 6.81 -9.86
N ASP A 20 10.42 7.86 -10.64
CA ASP A 20 11.16 9.04 -10.18
C ASP A 20 10.44 9.75 -9.05
N ILE A 21 9.13 9.98 -9.21
CA ILE A 21 8.29 10.61 -8.19
C ILE A 21 8.24 9.73 -6.92
N PHE A 22 8.07 8.41 -7.10
CA PHE A 22 7.99 7.52 -5.96
C PHE A 22 9.30 7.46 -5.17
N LEU A 23 10.43 7.36 -5.86
CA LEU A 23 11.75 7.38 -5.23
C LEU A 23 12.06 8.72 -4.55
N ASP A 24 11.68 9.86 -5.15
CA ASP A 24 11.85 11.19 -4.52
C ASP A 24 11.10 11.27 -3.18
N VAL A 25 9.86 10.77 -3.14
CA VAL A 25 9.08 10.71 -1.89
C VAL A 25 9.75 9.80 -0.86
N VAL A 26 10.22 8.62 -1.27
CA VAL A 26 10.91 7.69 -0.36
C VAL A 26 12.18 8.33 0.20
N ASN A 27 13.00 8.94 -0.65
CA ASN A 27 14.25 9.59 -0.25
C ASN A 27 14.03 10.69 0.79
N LYS A 28 12.90 11.39 0.73
CA LYS A 28 12.50 12.41 1.71
C LYS A 28 11.91 11.83 2.99
N LEU A 29 11.12 10.76 2.88
CA LEU A 29 10.44 10.15 4.04
C LEU A 29 11.39 9.27 4.87
N TYR A 30 12.26 8.49 4.22
CA TYR A 30 13.07 7.51 4.89
C TYR A 30 13.91 8.07 6.07
N PRO A 31 14.67 9.18 5.91
CA PRO A 31 15.45 9.72 7.01
C PRO A 31 14.58 10.21 8.18
N LEU A 32 13.35 10.66 7.91
CA LEU A 32 12.42 11.14 8.93
C LEU A 32 11.76 9.99 9.70
N MET A 33 11.62 8.83 9.05
CA MET A 33 10.87 7.69 9.58
C MET A 33 11.76 6.56 10.09
N LYS A 34 13.06 6.63 9.83
CA LYS A 34 14.04 5.61 10.26
C LYS A 34 13.97 5.39 11.77
N GLY A 35 13.87 4.12 12.18
CA GLY A 35 13.75 3.74 13.60
C GLY A 35 12.34 3.82 14.18
N THR A 36 11.32 4.14 13.34
CA THR A 36 9.90 4.08 13.74
C THR A 36 9.20 2.91 13.08
N ASP A 37 8.03 2.50 13.62
CA ASP A 37 7.18 1.51 12.94
C ASP A 37 6.33 2.20 11.88
N TRP A 38 6.68 2.00 10.60
CA TRP A 38 5.98 2.63 9.48
C TRP A 38 5.98 1.77 8.22
N TYR A 39 5.03 2.06 7.35
CA TYR A 39 4.89 1.47 6.02
C TYR A 39 4.87 2.58 4.97
N LEU A 40 5.69 2.42 3.94
CA LEU A 40 5.63 3.23 2.74
C LEU A 40 4.42 2.80 1.90
N LYS A 41 3.50 3.72 1.65
CA LYS A 41 2.29 3.42 0.88
C LYS A 41 2.36 3.97 -0.54
N GLY A 42 2.09 3.10 -1.51
CA GLY A 42 1.82 3.47 -2.88
C GLY A 42 0.80 2.52 -3.51
N SER A 43 -0.30 3.04 -4.04
CA SER A 43 -1.25 2.22 -4.79
C SER A 43 -0.83 2.14 -6.25
N PHE A 44 -0.84 0.94 -6.82
CA PHE A 44 -0.51 0.70 -8.23
C PHE A 44 -1.67 1.05 -9.16
N ASP A 45 -2.89 1.09 -8.65
CA ASP A 45 -4.10 1.44 -9.36
C ASP A 45 -5.05 2.25 -8.45
N LYS A 46 -5.67 3.28 -9.00
CA LYS A 46 -6.73 4.08 -8.39
C LYS A 46 -8.07 3.72 -9.03
N ALA A 47 -8.60 2.56 -8.67
CA ALA A 47 -9.82 2.00 -9.26
C ALA A 47 -11.10 2.80 -8.93
N ASN A 48 -11.09 3.64 -7.89
CA ASN A 48 -12.25 4.41 -7.41
C ASN A 48 -12.27 5.87 -7.89
N ARG A 49 -11.68 6.16 -9.05
CA ARG A 49 -11.73 7.52 -9.64
C ARG A 49 -13.14 7.88 -10.10
N THR A 50 -13.51 9.14 -9.93
CA THR A 50 -14.82 9.69 -10.37
C THR A 50 -14.85 10.01 -11.87
N SER A 51 -13.70 9.97 -12.55
CA SER A 51 -13.55 10.20 -13.97
C SER A 51 -12.75 9.10 -14.64
N ILE A 52 -13.25 8.59 -15.78
CA ILE A 52 -12.54 7.62 -16.63
C ILE A 52 -11.19 8.19 -17.13
N LYS A 53 -11.10 9.51 -17.30
CA LYS A 53 -9.86 10.19 -17.74
C LYS A 53 -8.87 10.42 -16.59
N GLY A 54 -9.24 10.12 -15.35
CA GLY A 54 -8.36 10.25 -14.18
C GLY A 54 -7.21 9.24 -14.25
N GLY A 55 -6.00 9.68 -13.96
CA GLY A 55 -4.84 8.80 -13.92
C GLY A 55 -5.03 7.69 -12.87
N ARG A 56 -4.98 6.44 -13.31
CA ARG A 56 -5.16 5.27 -12.44
C ARG A 56 -3.88 4.81 -11.77
N GLY A 57 -2.73 5.10 -12.36
CA GLY A 57 -1.42 4.64 -11.88
C GLY A 57 -0.70 3.80 -12.95
N PRO A 58 0.53 3.35 -12.67
CA PRO A 58 1.36 2.63 -13.64
C PRO A 58 0.97 1.15 -13.81
N GLY A 59 0.04 0.64 -13.00
CA GLY A 59 -0.34 -0.76 -12.97
C GLY A 59 0.53 -1.63 -12.06
N LEU A 60 0.11 -2.90 -11.91
CA LEU A 60 0.69 -3.82 -10.93
C LEU A 60 2.15 -4.17 -11.24
N GLU A 61 2.45 -4.60 -12.44
CA GLU A 61 3.79 -5.11 -12.79
C GLU A 61 4.88 -4.02 -12.67
N GLU A 62 4.59 -2.82 -13.15
CA GLU A 62 5.52 -1.69 -13.02
C GLU A 62 5.69 -1.26 -11.56
N SER A 63 4.63 -1.28 -10.78
CA SER A 63 4.72 -0.97 -9.35
C SER A 63 5.51 -2.02 -8.58
N ILE A 64 5.37 -3.30 -8.91
CA ILE A 64 6.20 -4.37 -8.33
C ILE A 64 7.69 -4.10 -8.61
N ARG A 65 8.03 -3.72 -9.84
CA ARG A 65 9.40 -3.37 -10.21
C ARG A 65 9.92 -2.20 -9.36
N ILE A 66 9.12 -1.15 -9.21
CA ILE A 66 9.46 0.03 -8.40
C ILE A 66 9.61 -0.34 -6.92
N PHE A 67 8.70 -1.13 -6.35
CA PHE A 67 8.79 -1.57 -4.96
C PHE A 67 10.05 -2.39 -4.68
N LYS A 68 10.39 -3.32 -5.58
CA LYS A 68 11.64 -4.09 -5.49
C LYS A 68 12.86 -3.18 -5.54
N LYS A 69 12.85 -2.16 -6.39
CA LYS A 69 13.93 -1.16 -6.44
C LYS A 69 14.05 -0.37 -5.13
N VAL A 70 12.92 0.06 -4.54
CA VAL A 70 12.93 0.72 -3.22
C VAL A 70 13.56 -0.20 -2.16
N LYS A 71 13.15 -1.47 -2.09
CA LYS A 71 13.70 -2.43 -1.13
C LYS A 71 15.20 -2.73 -1.37
N SER A 72 15.68 -2.63 -2.60
CA SER A 72 17.13 -2.77 -2.88
C SER A 72 17.95 -1.59 -2.35
N ILE A 73 17.38 -0.38 -2.32
CA ILE A 73 18.02 0.83 -1.80
C ILE A 73 17.84 0.93 -0.27
N TYR A 74 16.66 0.59 0.23
CA TYR A 74 16.26 0.67 1.62
C TYR A 74 15.70 -0.68 2.10
N PRO A 75 16.56 -1.67 2.46
CA PRO A 75 16.12 -3.04 2.76
C PRO A 75 15.18 -3.17 3.97
N ASP A 76 15.21 -2.22 4.89
CA ASP A 76 14.36 -2.17 6.08
C ASP A 76 13.02 -1.45 5.88
N VAL A 77 12.78 -0.87 4.69
CA VAL A 77 11.50 -0.23 4.40
C VAL A 77 10.40 -1.29 4.22
N LYS A 78 9.37 -1.16 5.03
CA LYS A 78 8.12 -1.93 4.86
C LYS A 78 7.21 -1.21 3.88
N ILE A 79 6.63 -1.95 2.94
CA ILE A 79 5.77 -1.41 1.87
C ILE A 79 4.34 -1.91 2.04
N THR A 80 3.37 -1.06 1.75
CA THR A 80 1.95 -1.41 1.64
C THR A 80 1.34 -0.88 0.34
N THR A 81 0.41 -1.65 -0.21
CA THR A 81 -0.37 -1.28 -1.39
C THR A 81 -1.81 -1.77 -1.27
N ASP A 82 -2.72 -1.18 -2.06
CA ASP A 82 -4.09 -1.65 -2.17
C ASP A 82 -4.17 -2.83 -3.15
N VAL A 83 -5.10 -3.77 -2.91
CA VAL A 83 -5.51 -4.81 -3.88
C VAL A 83 -6.98 -4.64 -4.23
N HIS A 84 -7.35 -5.04 -5.45
CA HIS A 84 -8.71 -4.91 -5.98
C HIS A 84 -9.27 -6.24 -6.49
N GLU A 85 -8.39 -7.20 -6.80
CA GLU A 85 -8.71 -8.52 -7.34
C GLU A 85 -7.92 -9.59 -6.57
N THR A 86 -8.51 -10.77 -6.40
CA THR A 86 -7.92 -11.88 -5.62
C THR A 86 -6.54 -12.32 -6.13
N TRP A 87 -6.39 -12.42 -7.46
CA TRP A 87 -5.13 -12.84 -8.10
C TRP A 87 -3.94 -11.90 -7.88
N GLN A 88 -4.21 -10.65 -7.50
CA GLN A 88 -3.15 -9.67 -7.21
C GLN A 88 -2.41 -9.99 -5.90
N CYS A 89 -3.08 -10.67 -4.97
CA CYS A 89 -2.49 -11.02 -3.68
C CYS A 89 -1.25 -11.90 -3.86
N GLU A 90 -1.36 -12.97 -4.64
CA GLU A 90 -0.24 -13.89 -4.92
C GLU A 90 0.97 -13.17 -5.52
N LYS A 91 0.73 -12.26 -6.47
CA LYS A 91 1.79 -11.49 -7.15
C LYS A 91 2.58 -10.55 -6.23
N LEU A 92 1.99 -10.14 -5.14
CA LEU A 92 2.57 -9.19 -4.20
C LEU A 92 3.33 -9.88 -3.04
N VAL A 93 3.25 -11.21 -2.93
CA VAL A 93 4.00 -11.98 -1.93
C VAL A 93 5.50 -11.73 -2.07
N GLY A 94 6.17 -11.41 -0.95
CA GLY A 94 7.60 -11.08 -0.94
C GLY A 94 7.95 -9.70 -1.54
N VAL A 95 6.96 -8.96 -2.04
CA VAL A 95 7.15 -7.60 -2.57
C VAL A 95 6.70 -6.56 -1.55
N VAL A 96 5.54 -6.76 -0.94
CA VAL A 96 4.98 -5.86 0.08
C VAL A 96 4.81 -6.58 1.42
N ASP A 97 4.71 -5.83 2.49
CA ASP A 97 4.70 -6.34 3.87
C ASP A 97 3.33 -6.23 4.53
N LEU A 98 2.42 -5.50 3.92
CA LEU A 98 1.06 -5.26 4.38
C LEU A 98 0.16 -5.05 3.16
N ILE A 99 -0.96 -5.75 3.11
CA ILE A 99 -2.00 -5.52 2.09
C ILE A 99 -3.09 -4.62 2.65
N GLN A 100 -3.53 -3.67 1.85
CA GLN A 100 -4.70 -2.85 2.15
C GLN A 100 -5.88 -3.22 1.25
N ILE A 101 -7.04 -3.44 1.87
CA ILE A 101 -8.32 -3.56 1.16
C ILE A 101 -8.99 -2.19 1.14
N PRO A 102 -9.29 -1.62 -0.05
CA PRO A 102 -9.95 -0.33 -0.18
C PRO A 102 -11.33 -0.32 0.49
N ALA A 103 -11.78 0.87 0.90
CA ALA A 103 -13.05 1.04 1.60
C ALA A 103 -14.25 0.48 0.83
N PHE A 104 -14.31 0.69 -0.49
CA PHE A 104 -15.41 0.17 -1.31
C PHE A 104 -15.44 -1.37 -1.43
N LEU A 105 -14.31 -2.03 -1.17
CA LEU A 105 -14.16 -3.48 -1.24
C LEU A 105 -14.11 -4.15 0.14
N CYS A 106 -14.38 -3.43 1.21
CA CYS A 106 -14.24 -3.93 2.58
C CYS A 106 -15.20 -5.09 2.93
N LYS A 107 -16.21 -5.35 2.12
CA LYS A 107 -17.14 -6.48 2.26
C LYS A 107 -16.99 -7.55 1.15
N GLN A 108 -15.95 -7.49 0.35
CA GLN A 108 -15.65 -8.51 -0.66
C GLN A 108 -14.98 -9.71 0.00
N THR A 109 -15.78 -10.71 0.35
CA THR A 109 -15.34 -11.87 1.13
C THR A 109 -14.15 -12.59 0.47
N ASP A 110 -14.23 -12.86 -0.83
CA ASP A 110 -13.18 -13.60 -1.55
C ASP A 110 -11.85 -12.82 -1.57
N LEU A 111 -11.90 -11.49 -1.67
CA LEU A 111 -10.70 -10.65 -1.62
C LEU A 111 -10.07 -10.65 -0.22
N ILE A 112 -10.90 -10.64 0.82
CA ILE A 112 -10.43 -10.73 2.21
C ILE A 112 -9.76 -12.08 2.47
N ILE A 113 -10.40 -13.17 2.03
CA ILE A 113 -9.86 -14.53 2.17
C ILE A 113 -8.52 -14.64 1.43
N ALA A 114 -8.48 -14.26 0.15
CA ALA A 114 -7.25 -14.32 -0.64
C ALA A 114 -6.12 -13.46 -0.03
N SER A 115 -6.45 -12.31 0.55
CA SER A 115 -5.47 -11.50 1.27
C SER A 115 -4.94 -12.22 2.52
N ALA A 116 -5.82 -12.87 3.29
CA ALA A 116 -5.44 -13.59 4.51
C ALA A 116 -4.65 -14.87 4.24
N GLU A 117 -4.86 -15.51 3.10
CA GLU A 117 -4.09 -16.69 2.68
C GLU A 117 -2.63 -16.36 2.33
N HIS A 118 -2.35 -15.11 1.91
CA HIS A 118 -1.06 -14.70 1.39
C HIS A 118 -0.28 -13.75 2.31
N PHE A 119 -0.95 -13.09 3.28
CA PHE A 119 -0.34 -12.07 4.12
C PHE A 119 -0.75 -12.20 5.60
N ASP A 120 0.23 -12.12 6.49
CA ASP A 120 0.01 -12.10 7.95
C ASP A 120 -0.62 -10.80 8.45
N LYS A 121 -0.53 -9.74 7.66
CA LYS A 121 -1.01 -8.40 8.02
C LYS A 121 -1.87 -7.81 6.92
N ILE A 122 -3.10 -7.46 7.29
CA ILE A 122 -4.09 -6.87 6.39
C ILE A 122 -4.66 -5.61 7.03
N ASN A 123 -4.73 -4.53 6.28
CA ASN A 123 -5.42 -3.31 6.66
C ASN A 123 -6.71 -3.17 5.86
N ILE A 124 -7.87 -3.39 6.50
CA ILE A 124 -9.17 -3.22 5.85
C ILE A 124 -9.68 -1.82 6.15
N LYS A 125 -9.79 -0.98 5.14
CA LYS A 125 -10.39 0.36 5.30
C LYS A 125 -11.89 0.24 5.53
N LYS A 126 -12.38 0.87 6.59
CA LYS A 126 -13.82 0.95 6.86
C LYS A 126 -14.54 1.68 5.73
N GLY A 127 -15.62 1.08 5.21
CA GLY A 127 -16.50 1.74 4.25
C GLY A 127 -17.12 3.03 4.82
N GLN A 128 -17.25 4.07 3.99
CA GLN A 128 -17.80 5.36 4.43
C GLN A 128 -19.26 5.26 4.87
N TRP A 129 -20.00 4.26 4.36
CA TRP A 129 -21.40 3.97 4.69
C TRP A 129 -21.59 3.11 5.95
N LEU A 130 -20.52 2.66 6.58
CA LEU A 130 -20.58 1.89 7.81
C LEU A 130 -20.52 2.81 9.02
N GLY A 131 -21.38 2.54 10.02
CA GLY A 131 -21.30 3.15 11.34
C GLY A 131 -20.03 2.75 12.10
N PRO A 132 -19.78 3.37 13.25
CA PRO A 132 -18.66 2.98 14.10
C PRO A 132 -18.88 1.67 14.87
N ASP A 133 -20.15 1.18 14.89
CA ASP A 133 -20.59 -0.01 15.63
C ASP A 133 -20.43 -1.29 14.82
#